data_d5270041fb110314654cbf36534614c8
#
_entry.id   d5270041fb110314654cbf36534614c8
#
_cell.length_a   1.000
_cell.length_b   1.000
_cell.length_c   1.000
_cell.angle_alpha   90.00
_cell.angle_beta   90.00
_cell.angle_gamma   90.00
#
_symmetry.space_group_name_H-M   'P 1'
#
loop_
_entity.id
_entity.type
_entity.pdbx_description
1 polymer ?
#
loop_
_entity_poly.entity_id
_entity_poly.type
_entity_poly.pdbx_seq_one_letter_code
_entity_poly.pdbx_strand_id
1 'polypeptide(L)'
;TDDDARYAACERAVAQVSHIVQHLVHVWKDVLLPQVLRTTLGTLVDSVFQRMLQMIKDLEDISEPESVRLAALTRTLLEAMLAQFAQILGQPAQEDAAMRVAGTAVPSWFKFAYLPEILTGSLADVEFLLFDPEGGGALVDYTKREMSALIRALFADTPHRRRLLERVQRAALAA
;
A
#
# COMPACT_ATOMS: atom_id res chain seq x y z
N THR A 1 -22.05 -13.23 8.16
CA THR A 1 -21.31 -14.37 7.59
C THR A 1 -19.94 -14.49 8.27
N ASP A 2 -19.25 -15.62 8.12
CA ASP A 2 -17.89 -15.81 8.66
C ASP A 2 -16.90 -14.78 8.05
N ASP A 3 -17.10 -14.45 6.80
CA ASP A 3 -16.31 -13.43 6.08
C ASP A 3 -16.52 -12.01 6.65
N ASP A 4 -17.73 -11.67 7.07
CA ASP A 4 -17.97 -10.36 7.70
C ASP A 4 -17.30 -10.27 9.08
N ALA A 5 -17.28 -11.37 9.82
CA ALA A 5 -16.58 -11.42 11.11
C ALA A 5 -15.06 -11.31 10.94
N ARG A 6 -14.49 -11.94 9.92
CA ARG A 6 -13.07 -11.83 9.55
C ARG A 6 -12.72 -10.40 9.11
N TYR A 7 -13.54 -9.80 8.26
CA TYR A 7 -13.33 -8.42 7.83
C TYR A 7 -13.37 -7.45 9.00
N ALA A 8 -14.38 -7.57 9.88
CA ALA A 8 -14.46 -6.75 11.10
C ALA A 8 -13.24 -6.95 12.03
N ALA A 9 -12.65 -8.15 12.05
CA ALA A 9 -11.40 -8.38 12.79
C ALA A 9 -10.21 -7.63 12.15
N CYS A 10 -10.14 -7.62 10.82
CA CYS A 10 -9.11 -6.86 10.09
C CYS A 10 -9.28 -5.33 10.31
N GLU A 11 -10.50 -4.81 10.26
CA GLU A 11 -10.77 -3.40 10.56
C GLU A 11 -10.30 -3.02 11.96
N ARG A 12 -10.61 -3.85 12.97
CA ARG A 12 -10.14 -3.63 14.35
C ARG A 12 -8.60 -3.66 14.43
N ALA A 13 -7.95 -4.57 13.72
CA ALA A 13 -6.50 -4.66 13.69
C ALA A 13 -5.86 -3.41 13.06
N VAL A 14 -6.40 -2.93 11.93
CA VAL A 14 -5.96 -1.69 11.29
C VAL A 14 -6.15 -0.49 12.21
N ALA A 15 -7.31 -0.38 12.86
CA ALA A 15 -7.59 0.68 13.83
C ALA A 15 -6.64 0.63 15.04
N GLN A 16 -6.34 -0.56 15.54
CA GLN A 16 -5.41 -0.75 16.66
C GLN A 16 -3.99 -0.35 16.27
N VAL A 17 -3.50 -0.77 15.10
CA VAL A 17 -2.17 -0.37 14.61
C VAL A 17 -2.09 1.14 14.44
N SER A 18 -3.10 1.76 13.85
CA SER A 18 -3.17 3.21 13.68
C SER A 18 -3.13 3.95 15.01
N HIS A 19 -3.88 3.46 16.01
CA HIS A 19 -3.88 4.03 17.36
C HIS A 19 -2.52 3.89 18.07
N ILE A 20 -1.86 2.74 17.94
CA ILE A 20 -0.52 2.51 18.50
C ILE A 20 0.48 3.48 17.89
N VAL A 21 0.51 3.62 16.56
CA VAL A 21 1.42 4.54 15.87
C VAL A 21 1.16 5.99 16.30
N GLN A 22 -0.12 6.39 16.36
CA GLN A 22 -0.51 7.73 16.84
C GLN A 22 -0.02 7.99 18.28
N HIS A 23 -0.17 7.02 19.17
CA HIS A 23 0.31 7.14 20.54
C HIS A 23 1.83 7.28 20.62
N LEU A 24 2.56 6.46 19.86
CA LEU A 24 4.02 6.54 19.79
C LEU A 24 4.49 7.90 19.26
N VAL A 25 3.88 8.42 18.20
CA VAL A 25 4.17 9.77 17.69
C VAL A 25 3.92 10.83 18.75
N HIS A 26 2.81 10.73 19.49
CA HIS A 26 2.48 11.67 20.55
C HIS A 26 3.55 11.72 21.64
N VAL A 27 4.09 10.56 22.04
CA VAL A 27 5.17 10.47 23.03
C VAL A 27 6.51 10.93 22.46
N TRP A 28 6.84 10.51 21.24
CA TRP A 28 8.16 10.74 20.65
C TRP A 28 8.40 12.17 20.19
N LYS A 29 7.34 12.90 19.80
CA LYS A 29 7.47 14.29 19.30
C LYS A 29 8.09 15.25 20.32
N ASP A 30 7.92 14.98 21.61
CA ASP A 30 8.43 15.82 22.69
C ASP A 30 9.82 15.36 23.22
N VAL A 31 10.28 14.18 22.76
CA VAL A 31 11.53 13.55 23.25
C VAL A 31 12.59 13.44 22.16
N LEU A 32 12.18 13.14 20.92
CA LEU A 32 13.08 12.92 19.81
C LEU A 32 13.35 14.18 18.99
N LEU A 33 14.58 14.31 18.51
CA LEU A 33 14.91 15.32 17.51
C LEU A 33 14.06 15.10 16.25
N PRO A 34 13.63 16.16 15.53
CA PRO A 34 12.71 16.05 14.38
C PRO A 34 13.19 15.09 13.30
N GLN A 35 14.48 15.03 13.03
CA GLN A 35 15.03 14.12 12.03
C GLN A 35 14.97 12.65 12.50
N VAL A 36 15.31 12.40 13.76
CA VAL A 36 15.23 11.07 14.36
C VAL A 36 13.79 10.60 14.38
N LEU A 37 12.86 11.47 14.77
CA LEU A 37 11.43 11.18 14.77
C LEU A 37 10.92 10.78 13.37
N ARG A 38 11.29 11.53 12.32
CA ARG A 38 10.90 11.19 10.94
C ARG A 38 11.43 9.83 10.50
N THR A 39 12.71 9.57 10.76
CA THR A 39 13.33 8.29 10.39
C THR A 39 12.72 7.12 11.15
N THR A 40 12.50 7.29 12.44
CA THR A 40 11.89 6.25 13.29
C THR A 40 10.45 5.96 12.88
N LEU A 41 9.65 7.01 12.66
CA LEU A 41 8.28 6.87 12.15
C LEU A 41 8.28 6.21 10.76
N GLY A 42 9.18 6.62 9.86
CA GLY A 42 9.32 6.03 8.53
C GLY A 42 9.60 4.54 8.59
N THR A 43 10.53 4.11 9.42
CA THR A 43 10.87 2.68 9.61
C THR A 43 9.69 1.90 10.17
N LEU A 44 8.98 2.46 11.16
CA LEU A 44 7.82 1.82 11.74
C LEU A 44 6.69 1.64 10.72
N VAL A 45 6.36 2.71 9.98
CA VAL A 45 5.31 2.68 8.95
C VAL A 45 5.69 1.73 7.82
N ASP A 46 6.96 1.73 7.38
CA ASP A 46 7.44 0.78 6.37
C ASP A 46 7.24 -0.67 6.81
N SER A 47 7.55 -0.98 8.06
CA SER A 47 7.35 -2.33 8.62
C SER A 47 5.87 -2.75 8.61
N VAL A 48 4.97 -1.82 8.93
CA VAL A 48 3.51 -2.07 8.88
C VAL A 48 3.06 -2.31 7.44
N PHE A 49 3.49 -1.46 6.49
CA PHE A 49 3.13 -1.59 5.08
C PHE A 49 3.67 -2.88 4.47
N GLN A 50 4.92 -3.21 4.72
CA GLN A 50 5.54 -4.46 4.25
C GLN A 50 4.78 -5.68 4.78
N ARG A 51 4.36 -5.66 6.04
CA ARG A 51 3.58 -6.75 6.62
C ARG A 51 2.24 -6.93 5.93
N MET A 52 1.49 -5.84 5.71
CA MET A 52 0.19 -5.89 5.02
C MET A 52 0.34 -6.30 3.55
N LEU A 53 1.33 -5.73 2.83
CA LEU A 53 1.66 -6.14 1.47
C LEU A 53 1.95 -7.64 1.37
N GLN A 54 2.73 -8.18 2.31
CA GLN A 54 3.05 -9.60 2.32
C GLN A 54 1.80 -10.46 2.54
N MET A 55 0.94 -10.09 3.50
CA MET A 55 -0.30 -10.82 3.76
C MET A 55 -1.22 -10.85 2.54
N ILE A 56 -1.34 -9.75 1.80
CA ILE A 56 -2.17 -9.68 0.58
C ILE A 56 -1.54 -10.50 -0.56
N LYS A 57 -0.22 -10.43 -0.73
CA LYS A 57 0.50 -11.21 -1.76
C LYS A 57 0.46 -12.73 -1.53
N ASP A 58 0.28 -13.15 -0.29
CA ASP A 58 0.16 -14.57 0.07
C ASP A 58 -1.23 -15.15 -0.24
N LEU A 59 -2.21 -14.30 -0.62
CA LEU A 59 -3.52 -14.76 -1.07
C LEU A 59 -3.43 -15.32 -2.49
N GLU A 60 -3.93 -16.53 -2.70
CA GLU A 60 -3.90 -17.21 -4.00
C GLU A 60 -5.08 -16.82 -4.89
N ASP A 61 -6.22 -16.50 -4.28
CA ASP A 61 -7.46 -16.09 -4.93
C ASP A 61 -8.12 -14.99 -4.12
N ILE A 62 -8.52 -13.91 -4.78
CA ILE A 62 -9.16 -12.75 -4.17
C ILE A 62 -10.43 -12.45 -4.96
N SER A 63 -11.58 -12.71 -4.35
CA SER A 63 -12.86 -12.37 -4.96
C SER A 63 -13.07 -10.87 -5.06
N GLU A 64 -13.96 -10.42 -5.96
CA GLU A 64 -14.27 -9.00 -6.12
C GLU A 64 -14.73 -8.33 -4.81
N PRO A 65 -15.63 -8.91 -3.98
CA PRO A 65 -15.98 -8.33 -2.69
C PRO A 65 -14.79 -8.22 -1.73
N GLU A 66 -13.90 -9.21 -1.72
CA GLU A 66 -12.69 -9.19 -0.88
C GLU A 66 -11.71 -8.13 -1.34
N SER A 67 -11.50 -7.98 -2.65
CA SER A 67 -10.60 -6.97 -3.20
C SER A 67 -11.04 -5.54 -2.83
N VAL A 68 -12.35 -5.25 -2.89
CA VAL A 68 -12.92 -3.97 -2.45
C VAL A 68 -12.69 -3.73 -0.95
N ARG A 69 -12.89 -4.76 -0.12
CA ARG A 69 -12.66 -4.69 1.33
C ARG A 69 -11.19 -4.49 1.66
N LEU A 70 -10.29 -5.21 1.00
CA LEU A 70 -8.84 -5.04 1.16
C LEU A 70 -8.38 -3.64 0.72
N ALA A 71 -8.89 -3.12 -0.38
CA ALA A 71 -8.61 -1.76 -0.82
C ALA A 71 -9.07 -0.71 0.19
N ALA A 72 -10.25 -0.89 0.79
CA ALA A 72 -10.75 0.00 1.83
C ALA A 72 -9.84 0.01 3.07
N LEU A 73 -9.42 -1.17 3.55
CA LEU A 73 -8.48 -1.30 4.67
C LEU A 73 -7.13 -0.65 4.36
N THR A 74 -6.63 -0.84 3.14
CA THR A 74 -5.36 -0.26 2.70
C THR A 74 -5.43 1.28 2.67
N ARG A 75 -6.52 1.86 2.13
CA ARG A 75 -6.75 3.31 2.13
C ARG A 75 -6.84 3.87 3.55
N THR A 76 -7.61 3.22 4.43
CA THR A 76 -7.75 3.62 5.82
C THR A 76 -6.38 3.66 6.54
N LEU A 77 -5.56 2.65 6.34
CA LEU A 77 -4.23 2.60 6.93
C LEU A 77 -3.31 3.68 6.35
N LEU A 78 -3.32 3.86 5.02
CA LEU A 78 -2.54 4.87 4.33
C LEU A 78 -2.86 6.29 4.84
N GLU A 79 -4.14 6.63 4.93
CA GLU A 79 -4.62 7.93 5.43
C GLU A 79 -4.22 8.13 6.90
N ALA A 80 -4.38 7.11 7.74
CA ALA A 80 -3.97 7.16 9.14
C ALA A 80 -2.46 7.41 9.30
N MET A 81 -1.62 6.77 8.47
CA MET A 81 -0.17 6.97 8.51
C MET A 81 0.22 8.35 7.96
N LEU A 82 -0.41 8.82 6.89
CA LEU A 82 -0.19 10.16 6.34
C LEU A 82 -0.50 11.25 7.37
N ALA A 83 -1.59 11.09 8.14
CA ALA A 83 -1.95 11.99 9.23
C ALA A 83 -0.84 12.10 10.30
N GLN A 84 -0.10 11.02 10.58
CA GLN A 84 1.02 11.06 11.52
C GLN A 84 2.20 11.88 10.98
N PHE A 85 2.51 11.76 9.68
CA PHE A 85 3.52 12.61 9.05
C PHE A 85 3.10 14.08 9.03
N ALA A 86 1.83 14.40 8.80
CA ALA A 86 1.31 15.75 8.92
C ALA A 86 1.46 16.31 10.34
N GLN A 87 1.17 15.49 11.35
CA GLN A 87 1.28 15.87 12.76
C GLN A 87 2.72 16.23 13.16
N ILE A 88 3.73 15.49 12.71
CA ILE A 88 5.14 15.78 13.06
C ILE A 88 5.72 16.99 12.33
N LEU A 89 5.07 17.49 11.28
CA LEU A 89 5.47 18.71 10.58
C LEU A 89 5.03 19.99 11.30
N GLY A 90 4.16 19.90 12.30
CA GLY A 90 3.87 20.97 13.27
C GLY A 90 3.03 22.15 12.76
N GLN A 91 2.46 22.04 11.58
CA GLN A 91 1.51 23.02 11.00
C GLN A 91 0.32 22.26 10.40
N PRO A 92 -0.80 22.93 10.03
CA PRO A 92 -1.70 22.35 9.04
C PRO A 92 -0.89 22.20 7.76
N ALA A 93 -0.08 21.14 7.74
CA ALA A 93 0.80 20.81 6.64
C ALA A 93 -0.11 20.62 5.45
N GLN A 94 0.17 21.32 4.38
CA GLN A 94 -0.42 20.99 3.10
C GLN A 94 -0.20 19.49 2.90
N GLU A 95 -1.24 18.78 2.56
CA GLU A 95 -1.22 17.32 2.34
C GLU A 95 -0.02 16.89 1.47
N ASP A 96 0.32 17.70 0.47
CA ASP A 96 1.50 17.56 -0.38
C ASP A 96 2.83 17.53 0.38
N ALA A 97 2.97 18.30 1.45
CA ALA A 97 4.20 18.33 2.25
C ALA A 97 4.32 17.04 3.10
N ALA A 98 3.23 16.60 3.70
CA ALA A 98 3.18 15.33 4.43
C ALA A 98 3.47 14.14 3.49
N MET A 99 2.88 14.15 2.29
CA MET A 99 3.10 13.12 1.26
C MET A 99 4.57 13.06 0.82
N ARG A 100 5.23 14.20 0.58
CA ARG A 100 6.66 14.24 0.24
C ARG A 100 7.54 13.66 1.35
N VAL A 101 7.25 14.03 2.61
CA VAL A 101 8.01 13.51 3.75
C VAL A 101 7.80 12.01 3.92
N ALA A 102 6.56 11.56 3.85
CA ALA A 102 6.21 10.14 3.93
C ALA A 102 6.86 9.34 2.79
N GLY A 103 6.76 9.80 1.55
CA GLY A 103 7.37 9.16 0.38
C GLY A 103 8.90 9.09 0.42
N THR A 104 9.55 10.00 1.16
CA THR A 104 11.00 9.97 1.37
C THR A 104 11.39 9.08 2.56
N ALA A 105 10.59 9.08 3.63
CA ALA A 105 10.90 8.38 4.86
C ALA A 105 10.50 6.89 4.86
N VAL A 106 9.50 6.53 4.03
CA VAL A 106 8.94 5.17 3.94
C VAL A 106 9.25 4.57 2.57
N PRO A 107 10.22 3.65 2.44
CA PRO A 107 10.59 3.04 1.16
C PRO A 107 9.42 2.40 0.40
N SER A 108 8.48 1.76 1.09
CA SER A 108 7.31 1.13 0.49
C SER A 108 6.10 2.06 0.31
N TRP A 109 6.23 3.38 0.53
CA TRP A 109 5.10 4.31 0.50
C TRP A 109 4.30 4.23 -0.80
N PHE A 110 4.94 4.45 -1.94
CA PHE A 110 4.26 4.47 -3.23
C PHE A 110 3.77 3.09 -3.64
N LYS A 111 4.54 2.04 -3.34
CA LYS A 111 4.11 0.66 -3.55
C LYS A 111 2.79 0.38 -2.81
N PHE A 112 2.70 0.80 -1.55
CA PHE A 112 1.51 0.63 -0.74
C PHE A 112 0.35 1.54 -1.20
N ALA A 113 0.67 2.78 -1.61
CA ALA A 113 -0.33 3.75 -2.08
C ALA A 113 -1.03 3.30 -3.37
N TYR A 114 -0.34 2.60 -4.27
CA TYR A 114 -0.95 2.06 -5.50
C TYR A 114 -1.68 0.73 -5.30
N LEU A 115 -1.55 0.08 -4.16
CA LEU A 115 -2.20 -1.21 -3.90
C LEU A 115 -3.74 -1.14 -4.02
N PRO A 116 -4.45 -0.13 -3.50
CA PRO A 116 -5.89 -0.01 -3.69
C PRO A 116 -6.32 0.08 -5.16
N GLU A 117 -5.53 0.75 -6.00
CA GLU A 117 -5.80 0.89 -7.43
C GLU A 117 -5.65 -0.47 -8.16
N ILE A 118 -4.65 -1.26 -7.76
CA ILE A 118 -4.46 -2.62 -8.28
C ILE A 118 -5.62 -3.52 -7.83
N LEU A 119 -6.03 -3.42 -6.58
CA LEU A 119 -7.08 -4.27 -5.99
C LEU A 119 -8.47 -3.99 -6.59
N THR A 120 -8.79 -2.74 -6.93
CA THR A 120 -10.11 -2.35 -7.43
C THR A 120 -10.15 -2.06 -8.93
N GLY A 121 -9.01 -1.98 -9.57
CA GLY A 121 -8.91 -1.74 -11.01
C GLY A 121 -9.23 -2.98 -11.86
N SER A 122 -9.61 -2.74 -13.10
CA SER A 122 -9.70 -3.80 -14.11
C SER A 122 -8.30 -4.26 -14.57
N LEU A 123 -8.24 -5.38 -15.28
CA LEU A 123 -7.00 -5.86 -15.87
C LEU A 123 -6.38 -4.82 -16.83
N ALA A 124 -7.21 -4.03 -17.53
CA ALA A 124 -6.76 -2.95 -18.40
C ALA A 124 -6.18 -1.77 -17.61
N ASP A 125 -6.75 -1.44 -16.44
CA ASP A 125 -6.20 -0.40 -15.57
C ASP A 125 -4.84 -0.79 -15.01
N VAL A 126 -4.66 -2.04 -14.60
CA VAL A 126 -3.36 -2.56 -14.15
C VAL A 126 -2.34 -2.55 -15.30
N GLU A 127 -2.75 -2.92 -16.51
CA GLU A 127 -1.89 -2.85 -17.71
C GLU A 127 -1.48 -1.41 -18.02
N PHE A 128 -2.39 -0.45 -17.90
CA PHE A 128 -2.12 0.98 -18.06
C PHE A 128 -1.09 1.47 -17.03
N LEU A 129 -1.28 1.18 -15.75
CA LEU A 129 -0.33 1.58 -14.69
C LEU A 129 1.07 0.98 -14.87
N LEU A 130 1.16 -0.19 -15.49
CA LEU A 130 2.44 -0.86 -15.74
C LEU A 130 3.18 -0.33 -16.96
N PHE A 131 2.48 -0.02 -18.06
CA PHE A 131 3.10 0.10 -19.36
C PHE A 131 2.77 1.37 -20.15
N ASP A 132 1.76 2.13 -19.76
CA ASP A 132 1.43 3.35 -20.47
C ASP A 132 2.46 4.45 -20.16
N PRO A 133 2.93 5.21 -21.17
CA PRO A 133 3.88 6.30 -20.95
C PRO A 133 3.36 7.39 -20.00
N GLU A 134 2.06 7.62 -19.95
CA GLU A 134 1.43 8.60 -19.04
C GLU A 134 1.22 8.04 -17.63
N GLY A 135 0.97 6.74 -17.49
CA GLY A 135 0.85 6.02 -16.22
C GLY A 135 2.06 5.13 -15.90
N GLY A 136 2.93 4.92 -16.90
CA GLY A 136 4.05 4.00 -16.82
C GLY A 136 5.09 4.44 -15.79
N GLY A 137 5.49 3.49 -14.95
CA GLY A 137 6.40 3.76 -13.84
C GLY A 137 5.70 3.90 -12.48
N ALA A 138 4.38 3.97 -12.43
CA ALA A 138 3.65 3.99 -11.16
C ALA A 138 3.89 2.72 -10.31
N LEU A 139 4.12 1.57 -10.97
CA LEU A 139 4.33 0.27 -10.33
C LEU A 139 5.77 -0.23 -10.38
N VAL A 140 6.76 0.64 -10.61
CA VAL A 140 8.19 0.26 -10.69
C VAL A 140 8.72 -0.39 -9.41
N ASP A 141 8.13 -0.08 -8.26
CA ASP A 141 8.52 -0.64 -6.97
C ASP A 141 8.05 -2.08 -6.75
N TYR A 142 7.17 -2.57 -7.62
CA TYR A 142 6.74 -3.97 -7.60
C TYR A 142 7.71 -4.85 -8.39
N THR A 143 8.06 -5.99 -7.81
CA THR A 143 8.82 -7.02 -8.54
C THR A 143 7.91 -7.75 -9.53
N LYS A 144 8.52 -8.35 -10.56
CA LYS A 144 7.81 -9.21 -11.52
C LYS A 144 7.02 -10.34 -10.83
N ARG A 145 7.61 -10.90 -9.79
CA ARG A 145 7.00 -11.97 -8.99
C ARG A 145 5.76 -11.47 -8.25
N GLU A 146 5.84 -10.31 -7.62
CA GLU A 146 4.72 -9.70 -6.89
C GLU A 146 3.57 -9.34 -7.81
N MET A 147 3.86 -8.65 -8.92
CA MET A 147 2.84 -8.31 -9.91
C MET A 147 2.18 -9.54 -10.51
N SER A 148 2.97 -10.56 -10.83
CA SER A 148 2.42 -11.81 -11.36
C SER A 148 1.54 -12.54 -10.34
N ALA A 149 1.88 -12.50 -9.06
CA ALA A 149 1.06 -13.08 -7.99
C ALA A 149 -0.28 -12.33 -7.85
N LEU A 150 -0.25 -11.00 -7.78
CA LEU A 150 -1.45 -10.17 -7.68
C LEU A 150 -2.38 -10.33 -8.89
N ILE A 151 -1.82 -10.31 -10.11
CA ILE A 151 -2.61 -10.49 -11.33
C ILE A 151 -3.28 -11.88 -11.35
N ARG A 152 -2.60 -12.92 -10.89
CA ARG A 152 -3.19 -14.26 -10.82
C ARG A 152 -4.28 -14.37 -9.76
N ALA A 153 -4.08 -13.73 -8.60
CA ALA A 153 -5.04 -13.77 -7.50
C ALA A 153 -6.32 -12.98 -7.81
N LEU A 154 -6.21 -11.86 -8.53
CA LEU A 154 -7.31 -10.93 -8.78
C LEU A 154 -8.13 -11.24 -10.04
N PHE A 155 -7.53 -11.84 -11.06
CA PHE A 155 -8.17 -11.95 -12.37
C PHE A 155 -8.29 -13.39 -12.84
N ALA A 156 -9.44 -13.71 -13.44
CA ALA A 156 -9.70 -15.03 -14.04
C ALA A 156 -8.70 -15.36 -15.16
N ASP A 157 -8.48 -16.66 -15.41
CA ASP A 157 -7.55 -17.13 -16.44
C ASP A 157 -8.08 -16.91 -17.85
N THR A 158 -7.81 -15.74 -18.41
CA THR A 158 -8.19 -15.32 -19.75
C THR A 158 -6.96 -15.20 -20.66
N PRO A 159 -7.14 -15.25 -22.00
CA PRO A 159 -6.05 -14.97 -22.93
C PRO A 159 -5.41 -13.59 -22.72
N HIS A 160 -6.18 -12.59 -22.28
CA HIS A 160 -5.66 -11.25 -21.96
C HIS A 160 -4.75 -11.30 -20.73
N ARG A 161 -5.17 -11.98 -19.63
CA ARG A 161 -4.33 -12.16 -18.45
C ARG A 161 -3.01 -12.86 -18.78
N ARG A 162 -3.03 -13.91 -19.59
CA ARG A 162 -1.82 -14.65 -19.99
C ARG A 162 -0.85 -13.74 -20.74
N ARG A 163 -1.33 -12.96 -21.71
CA ARG A 163 -0.51 -11.98 -22.45
C ARG A 163 0.08 -10.90 -21.53
N LEU A 164 -0.71 -10.40 -20.59
CA LEU A 164 -0.23 -9.44 -19.61
C LEU A 164 0.89 -10.02 -18.73
N LEU A 165 0.73 -11.24 -18.23
CA LEU A 165 1.77 -11.93 -17.45
C LEU A 165 3.07 -12.11 -18.25
N GLU A 166 3.00 -12.46 -19.54
CA GLU A 166 4.18 -12.53 -20.40
C GLU A 166 4.87 -11.18 -20.57
N ARG A 167 4.10 -10.09 -20.71
CA ARG A 167 4.65 -8.73 -20.78
C ARG A 167 5.33 -8.33 -19.47
N VAL A 168 4.73 -8.65 -18.32
CA VAL A 168 5.32 -8.42 -17.00
C VAL A 168 6.68 -9.11 -16.87
N GLN A 169 6.80 -10.36 -17.35
CA GLN A 169 8.08 -11.09 -17.29
C GLN A 169 9.18 -10.43 -18.14
N ARG A 170 8.81 -9.76 -19.23
CA ARG A 170 9.75 -9.05 -20.12
C ARG A 170 10.02 -7.61 -19.69
N ALA A 171 9.21 -7.05 -18.79
CA ALA A 171 9.31 -5.65 -18.36
C ALA A 171 10.57 -5.39 -17.51
N ALA A 172 11.00 -4.13 -17.48
CA ALA A 172 12.07 -3.64 -16.59
C ALA A 172 11.49 -3.24 -15.21
N LEU A 173 10.79 -4.16 -14.55
CA LEU A 173 10.36 -3.99 -13.16
C LEU A 173 11.51 -4.35 -12.21
N ALA A 174 11.35 -4.04 -10.92
CA ALA A 174 12.30 -4.44 -9.89
C ALA A 174 12.59 -5.97 -9.95
N ALA A 175 13.82 -6.35 -9.70
CA ALA A 175 14.28 -7.74 -9.77
C ALA A 175 13.80 -8.57 -8.56
#